data_677688552532350ffa6b071567823a88
#
_entry.id   677688552532350ffa6b071567823a88
#
_cell.length_a   1.000
_cell.length_b   1.000
_cell.length_c   1.000
_cell.angle_alpha   90.00
_cell.angle_beta   90.00
_cell.angle_gamma   90.00
#
_symmetry.space_group_name_H-M   'P 1'
#
loop_
_entity.id
_entity.type
_entity.pdbx_description
1 polymer ?
#
loop_
_entity_poly.entity_id
_entity_poly.type
_entity_poly.pdbx_seq_one_letter_code
_entity_poly.pdbx_strand_id
1 'polypeptide(L)'
;MKRVIVIGLGIFGTNIVKSLYENGFEVIAIDKDKDAVQDVKDFSTKAIVADGTDKQMIDMIGIQEDDVVIISFGEDLAASTLITLNLKQQKVKHIIVKAPDDDHKLILEKVGATEVIIPEKEIANKIVKSLTSPNVLDYLPLSEDYMIVELAPPKIFLGKTIAELQLRSKYNIEVLAVRDIIKDKVFMVPGADFVIKDGVVLVVMAKEEDIKKINEE
;
A
#
# COMPACT_ATOMS: atom_id res chain seq x y z
N MET A 1 -1.57 -0.80 22.75
CA MET A 1 -0.78 -0.98 21.54
C MET A 1 -1.46 -2.04 20.69
N LYS A 2 -1.51 -1.87 19.37
CA LYS A 2 -2.09 -2.89 18.50
C LYS A 2 -1.04 -3.98 18.28
N ARG A 3 -1.41 -5.24 18.53
CA ARG A 3 -0.51 -6.38 18.36
C ARG A 3 -0.61 -6.91 16.93
N VAL A 4 0.55 -7.12 16.30
CA VAL A 4 0.65 -7.63 14.94
C VAL A 4 1.50 -8.90 14.93
N ILE A 5 1.00 -9.95 14.32
CA ILE A 5 1.70 -11.22 14.16
C ILE A 5 2.08 -11.35 12.68
N VAL A 6 3.34 -11.56 12.40
CA VAL A 6 3.85 -11.77 11.04
C VAL A 6 4.35 -13.20 10.92
N ILE A 7 3.74 -13.96 10.02
CA ILE A 7 4.05 -15.37 9.75
C ILE A 7 4.68 -15.47 8.36
N GLY A 8 5.94 -15.90 8.32
CA GLY A 8 6.79 -15.90 7.14
C GLY A 8 7.71 -14.66 7.13
N LEU A 9 9.02 -14.91 7.22
CA LEU A 9 10.06 -13.89 7.33
C LEU A 9 10.97 -13.84 6.09
N GLY A 10 10.37 -14.04 4.91
CA GLY A 10 11.03 -13.71 3.66
C GLY A 10 11.24 -12.19 3.52
N ILE A 11 11.72 -11.73 2.37
CA ILE A 11 12.00 -10.30 2.12
C ILE A 11 10.84 -9.38 2.52
N PHE A 12 9.61 -9.73 2.12
CA PHE A 12 8.42 -8.94 2.41
C PHE A 12 8.09 -8.92 3.91
N GLY A 13 8.01 -10.11 4.55
CA GLY A 13 7.67 -10.21 5.97
C GLY A 13 8.70 -9.54 6.88
N THR A 14 9.99 -9.70 6.58
CA THR A 14 11.08 -9.04 7.32
C THR A 14 10.97 -7.52 7.27
N ASN A 15 10.68 -6.94 6.09
CA ASN A 15 10.51 -5.49 5.96
C ASN A 15 9.28 -4.99 6.73
N ILE A 16 8.17 -5.74 6.71
CA ILE A 16 6.98 -5.42 7.50
C ILE A 16 7.29 -5.43 9.00
N VAL A 17 7.96 -6.47 9.50
CA VAL A 17 8.35 -6.58 10.91
C VAL A 17 9.14 -5.36 11.36
N LYS A 18 10.19 -4.99 10.61
CA LYS A 18 11.04 -3.84 10.93
C LYS A 18 10.24 -2.54 10.95
N SER A 19 9.47 -2.29 9.90
CA SER A 19 8.67 -1.07 9.78
C SER A 19 7.63 -0.95 10.90
N LEU A 20 6.92 -2.03 11.24
CA LEU A 20 5.94 -2.03 12.32
C LEU A 20 6.59 -1.76 13.68
N TYR A 21 7.73 -2.40 13.95
CA TYR A 21 8.47 -2.20 15.20
C TYR A 21 8.95 -0.77 15.37
N GLU A 22 9.52 -0.17 14.32
CA GLU A 22 9.94 1.23 14.29
C GLU A 22 8.77 2.21 14.52
N ASN A 23 7.57 1.83 14.12
CA ASN A 23 6.35 2.59 14.36
C ASN A 23 5.66 2.27 15.71
N GLY A 24 6.31 1.51 16.58
CA GLY A 24 5.88 1.28 17.96
C GLY A 24 4.77 0.24 18.12
N PHE A 25 4.58 -0.66 17.16
CA PHE A 25 3.67 -1.79 17.31
C PHE A 25 4.29 -2.90 18.18
N GLU A 26 3.45 -3.69 18.83
CA GLU A 26 3.85 -4.96 19.42
C GLU A 26 3.91 -6.02 18.31
N VAL A 27 5.11 -6.46 17.92
CA VAL A 27 5.31 -7.36 16.79
C VAL A 27 5.75 -8.74 17.25
N ILE A 28 5.02 -9.78 16.84
CA ILE A 28 5.41 -11.18 16.99
C ILE A 28 5.78 -11.70 15.60
N ALA A 29 7.04 -12.10 15.43
CA ALA A 29 7.60 -12.59 14.18
C ALA A 29 7.78 -14.12 14.24
N ILE A 30 7.31 -14.84 13.22
CA ILE A 30 7.26 -16.29 13.19
C ILE A 30 7.77 -16.80 11.85
N ASP A 31 8.74 -17.70 11.88
CA ASP A 31 9.19 -18.48 10.72
C ASP A 31 9.74 -19.83 11.17
N LYS A 32 9.74 -20.82 10.29
CA LYS A 32 10.41 -22.11 10.51
C LYS A 32 11.92 -22.01 10.36
N ASP A 33 12.40 -21.01 9.61
CA ASP A 33 13.81 -20.75 9.39
C ASP A 33 14.39 -19.96 10.58
N LYS A 34 15.34 -20.58 11.27
CA LYS A 34 16.00 -20.02 12.43
C LYS A 34 16.81 -18.75 12.09
N ASP A 35 17.42 -18.70 10.92
CA ASP A 35 18.25 -17.56 10.51
C ASP A 35 17.36 -16.37 10.21
N ALA A 36 16.24 -16.56 9.50
CA ALA A 36 15.26 -15.52 9.26
C ALA A 36 14.67 -14.95 10.58
N VAL A 37 14.41 -15.79 11.57
CA VAL A 37 13.94 -15.38 12.90
C VAL A 37 15.04 -14.59 13.65
N GLN A 38 16.30 -14.99 13.54
CA GLN A 38 17.42 -14.28 14.16
C GLN A 38 17.62 -12.89 13.59
N ASP A 39 17.41 -12.71 12.28
CA ASP A 39 17.56 -11.42 11.57
C ASP A 39 16.56 -10.35 12.01
N VAL A 40 15.41 -10.75 12.56
CA VAL A 40 14.38 -9.81 13.03
C VAL A 40 14.27 -9.73 14.55
N LYS A 41 15.12 -10.42 15.30
CA LYS A 41 15.03 -10.51 16.75
C LYS A 41 15.06 -9.15 17.43
N ASP A 42 15.91 -8.24 16.97
CA ASP A 42 16.07 -6.91 17.54
C ASP A 42 15.00 -5.91 17.04
N PHE A 43 14.19 -6.33 16.07
CA PHE A 43 13.13 -5.57 15.43
C PHE A 43 11.74 -6.17 15.70
N SER A 44 11.59 -6.95 16.76
CA SER A 44 10.33 -7.55 17.14
C SER A 44 10.20 -7.63 18.66
N THR A 45 8.97 -7.59 19.16
CA THR A 45 8.70 -7.83 20.59
C THR A 45 8.98 -9.28 20.95
N LYS A 46 8.68 -10.19 20.02
CA LYS A 46 8.96 -11.62 20.17
C LYS A 46 9.24 -12.24 18.80
N ALA A 47 10.34 -12.98 18.69
CA ALA A 47 10.69 -13.76 17.52
C ALA A 47 10.63 -15.27 17.84
N ILE A 48 9.93 -16.06 17.04
CA ILE A 48 9.60 -17.45 17.32
C ILE A 48 9.99 -18.32 16.13
N VAL A 49 10.83 -19.34 16.37
CA VAL A 49 11.10 -20.40 15.38
C VAL A 49 10.00 -21.43 15.47
N ALA A 50 9.10 -21.46 14.50
CA ALA A 50 7.97 -22.39 14.48
C ALA A 50 7.38 -22.53 13.07
N ASP A 51 6.69 -23.64 12.83
CA ASP A 51 5.89 -23.85 11.63
C ASP A 51 4.52 -23.15 11.81
N GLY A 52 4.24 -22.15 10.99
CA GLY A 52 2.98 -21.41 11.01
C GLY A 52 1.74 -22.27 10.67
N THR A 53 1.91 -23.43 10.08
CA THR A 53 0.81 -24.37 9.78
C THR A 53 0.42 -25.23 10.98
N ASP A 54 1.26 -25.28 12.02
CA ASP A 54 0.96 -26.01 13.25
C ASP A 54 -0.10 -25.28 14.08
N LYS A 55 -1.28 -25.86 14.16
CA LYS A 55 -2.40 -25.32 14.94
C LYS A 55 -2.08 -25.18 16.42
N GLN A 56 -1.32 -26.12 17.00
CA GLN A 56 -0.95 -26.07 18.42
C GLN A 56 -0.04 -24.87 18.68
N MET A 57 0.85 -24.57 17.77
CA MET A 57 1.71 -23.37 17.85
C MET A 57 0.86 -22.09 17.82
N ILE A 58 -0.09 -21.99 16.89
CA ILE A 58 -1.00 -20.83 16.81
C ILE A 58 -1.77 -20.67 18.11
N ASP A 59 -2.29 -21.75 18.68
CA ASP A 59 -3.02 -21.75 19.95
C ASP A 59 -2.11 -21.30 21.14
N MET A 60 -0.84 -21.73 21.17
CA MET A 60 0.13 -21.34 22.21
C MET A 60 0.53 -19.86 22.15
N ILE A 61 0.52 -19.22 20.99
CA ILE A 61 0.78 -17.79 20.85
C ILE A 61 -0.34 -16.98 21.47
N GLY A 62 -1.55 -17.54 21.55
CA GLY A 62 -2.71 -16.87 22.10
C GLY A 62 -3.16 -15.68 21.26
N ILE A 63 -3.32 -15.90 19.95
CA ILE A 63 -3.82 -14.89 19.00
C ILE A 63 -5.24 -14.50 19.42
N GLN A 64 -5.50 -13.20 19.50
CA GLN A 64 -6.79 -12.63 19.88
C GLN A 64 -7.60 -12.21 18.64
N GLU A 65 -8.91 -12.07 18.80
CA GLU A 65 -9.80 -11.66 17.69
C GLU A 65 -9.42 -10.31 17.06
N ASP A 66 -8.90 -9.37 17.86
CA ASP A 66 -8.55 -8.00 17.44
C ASP A 66 -7.08 -7.86 17.02
N ASP A 67 -6.30 -8.94 17.04
CA ASP A 67 -4.94 -8.93 16.49
C ASP A 67 -4.96 -8.79 14.96
N VAL A 68 -3.90 -8.23 14.42
CA VAL A 68 -3.64 -8.25 12.99
C VAL A 68 -2.67 -9.38 12.69
N VAL A 69 -3.04 -10.30 11.82
CA VAL A 69 -2.15 -11.37 11.38
C VAL A 69 -1.80 -11.20 9.91
N ILE A 70 -0.51 -11.13 9.63
CA ILE A 70 0.04 -10.98 8.28
C ILE A 70 0.73 -12.29 7.88
N ILE A 71 0.25 -12.92 6.81
CA ILE A 71 0.80 -14.15 6.25
C ILE A 71 1.60 -13.80 5.00
N SER A 72 2.91 -14.04 5.03
CA SER A 72 3.87 -13.59 4.03
C SER A 72 4.48 -14.73 3.19
N PHE A 73 3.83 -15.88 3.10
CA PHE A 73 4.25 -16.98 2.24
C PHE A 73 3.82 -16.70 0.79
N GLY A 74 4.77 -16.37 -0.09
CA GLY A 74 4.44 -16.01 -1.48
C GLY A 74 4.16 -17.22 -2.37
N GLU A 75 4.84 -18.36 -2.17
CA GLU A 75 4.80 -19.51 -3.08
C GLU A 75 4.08 -20.72 -2.49
N ASP A 76 3.92 -20.81 -1.18
CA ASP A 76 3.25 -21.93 -0.51
C ASP A 76 1.76 -21.63 -0.27
N LEU A 77 0.95 -21.83 -1.33
CA LEU A 77 -0.50 -21.65 -1.24
C LEU A 77 -1.12 -22.58 -0.21
N ALA A 78 -0.63 -23.82 -0.07
CA ALA A 78 -1.20 -24.77 0.86
C ALA A 78 -1.03 -24.28 2.31
N ALA A 79 0.17 -23.81 2.67
CA ALA A 79 0.43 -23.21 3.97
C ALA A 79 -0.41 -21.96 4.20
N SER A 80 -0.41 -21.03 3.24
CA SER A 80 -1.20 -19.78 3.35
C SER A 80 -2.68 -20.05 3.54
N THR A 81 -3.24 -20.99 2.79
CA THR A 81 -4.65 -21.40 2.89
C THR A 81 -4.97 -22.01 4.25
N LEU A 82 -4.13 -22.93 4.73
CA LEU A 82 -4.33 -23.62 6.01
C LEU A 82 -4.27 -22.65 7.19
N ILE A 83 -3.27 -21.76 7.20
CA ILE A 83 -3.12 -20.75 8.25
C ILE A 83 -4.33 -19.79 8.24
N THR A 84 -4.72 -19.31 7.06
CA THR A 84 -5.88 -18.43 6.90
C THR A 84 -7.15 -19.08 7.45
N LEU A 85 -7.40 -20.34 7.12
CA LEU A 85 -8.54 -21.10 7.61
C LEU A 85 -8.53 -21.23 9.14
N ASN A 86 -7.38 -21.58 9.73
CA ASN A 86 -7.22 -21.74 11.17
C ASN A 86 -7.51 -20.40 11.90
N LEU A 87 -6.96 -19.29 11.41
CA LEU A 87 -7.18 -17.96 11.97
C LEU A 87 -8.65 -17.53 11.86
N LYS A 88 -9.29 -17.83 10.72
CA LYS A 88 -10.71 -17.57 10.52
C LYS A 88 -11.59 -18.35 11.50
N GLN A 89 -11.24 -19.62 11.77
CA GLN A 89 -11.94 -20.43 12.78
C GLN A 89 -11.77 -19.87 14.19
N GLN A 90 -10.64 -19.23 14.48
CA GLN A 90 -10.39 -18.51 15.75
C GLN A 90 -11.02 -17.12 15.79
N LYS A 91 -11.77 -16.73 14.75
CA LYS A 91 -12.49 -15.45 14.63
C LYS A 91 -11.57 -14.23 14.57
N VAL A 92 -10.32 -14.38 14.13
CA VAL A 92 -9.42 -13.24 13.89
C VAL A 92 -10.05 -12.32 12.86
N LYS A 93 -10.13 -11.01 13.17
CA LYS A 93 -10.84 -10.02 12.36
C LYS A 93 -9.99 -9.43 11.24
N HIS A 94 -8.67 -9.44 11.39
CA HIS A 94 -7.73 -8.82 10.47
C HIS A 94 -6.69 -9.84 10.01
N ILE A 95 -6.95 -10.47 8.88
CA ILE A 95 -6.08 -11.49 8.27
C ILE A 95 -5.63 -10.96 6.91
N ILE A 96 -4.38 -10.52 6.83
CA ILE A 96 -3.76 -10.00 5.61
C ILE A 96 -2.85 -11.08 5.03
N VAL A 97 -3.01 -11.41 3.76
CA VAL A 97 -2.24 -12.49 3.13
C VAL A 97 -1.57 -12.01 1.86
N LYS A 98 -0.28 -12.32 1.72
CA LYS A 98 0.43 -12.15 0.46
C LYS A 98 0.06 -13.29 -0.49
N ALA A 99 -0.36 -12.96 -1.72
CA ALA A 99 -0.62 -13.91 -2.80
C ALA A 99 0.35 -13.65 -3.97
N PRO A 100 0.70 -14.70 -4.76
CA PRO A 100 1.52 -14.55 -5.96
C PRO A 100 0.74 -14.03 -7.17
N ASP A 101 -0.57 -14.30 -7.25
CA ASP A 101 -1.42 -13.97 -8.38
C ASP A 101 -2.91 -13.82 -8.00
N ASP A 102 -3.74 -13.47 -8.98
CA ASP A 102 -5.17 -13.21 -8.80
C ASP A 102 -5.98 -14.47 -8.47
N ASP A 103 -5.60 -15.64 -8.97
CA ASP A 103 -6.30 -16.91 -8.68
C ASP A 103 -6.10 -17.31 -7.21
N HIS A 104 -4.87 -17.20 -6.73
CA HIS A 104 -4.54 -17.42 -5.32
C HIS A 104 -5.23 -16.38 -4.41
N LYS A 105 -5.27 -15.11 -4.84
CA LYS A 105 -6.04 -14.06 -4.16
C LYS A 105 -7.49 -14.46 -3.98
N LEU A 106 -8.17 -14.88 -5.05
CA LEU A 106 -9.56 -15.31 -5.00
C LEU A 106 -9.79 -16.46 -4.02
N ILE A 107 -8.90 -17.45 -3.99
CA ILE A 107 -8.98 -18.59 -3.07
C ILE A 107 -8.86 -18.11 -1.61
N LEU A 108 -7.85 -17.31 -1.31
CA LEU A 108 -7.57 -16.82 0.05
C LEU A 108 -8.71 -15.95 0.60
N GLU A 109 -9.30 -15.10 -0.23
CA GLU A 109 -10.50 -14.31 0.13
C GLU A 109 -11.69 -15.23 0.48
N LYS A 110 -11.92 -16.29 -0.30
CA LYS A 110 -13.00 -17.27 -0.04
C LYS A 110 -12.75 -18.08 1.22
N VAL A 111 -11.50 -18.37 1.56
CA VAL A 111 -11.11 -19.09 2.79
C VAL A 111 -11.27 -18.20 4.03
N GLY A 112 -11.15 -16.89 3.89
CA GLY A 112 -11.43 -15.98 5.00
C GLY A 112 -10.38 -14.92 5.27
N ALA A 113 -9.42 -14.71 4.37
CA ALA A 113 -8.58 -13.52 4.40
C ALA A 113 -9.45 -12.26 4.33
N THR A 114 -9.13 -11.25 5.14
CA THR A 114 -9.84 -9.97 5.11
C THR A 114 -9.23 -9.00 4.09
N GLU A 115 -7.97 -9.22 3.77
CA GLU A 115 -7.24 -8.50 2.76
C GLU A 115 -6.22 -9.42 2.10
N VAL A 116 -6.12 -9.38 0.78
CA VAL A 116 -5.10 -10.13 0.04
C VAL A 116 -4.35 -9.18 -0.89
N ILE A 117 -3.04 -9.16 -0.74
CA ILE A 117 -2.14 -8.28 -1.49
C ILE A 117 -1.25 -9.08 -2.44
N ILE A 118 -0.93 -8.47 -3.58
CA ILE A 118 0.02 -8.98 -4.58
C ILE A 118 1.08 -7.88 -4.78
N PRO A 119 2.07 -7.76 -3.88
CA PRO A 119 3.01 -6.64 -3.88
C PRO A 119 3.76 -6.47 -5.20
N GLU A 120 4.13 -7.56 -5.83
CA GLU A 120 4.85 -7.57 -7.12
C GLU A 120 4.01 -6.94 -8.24
N LYS A 121 2.70 -7.23 -8.29
CA LYS A 121 1.76 -6.64 -9.26
C LYS A 121 1.55 -5.15 -8.98
N GLU A 122 1.41 -4.77 -7.74
CA GLU A 122 1.22 -3.36 -7.34
C GLU A 122 2.45 -2.52 -7.71
N ILE A 123 3.66 -3.00 -7.40
CA ILE A 123 4.90 -2.31 -7.76
C ILE A 123 5.11 -2.28 -9.28
N ALA A 124 4.84 -3.38 -9.99
CA ALA A 124 4.92 -3.41 -11.45
C ALA A 124 3.99 -2.36 -12.09
N ASN A 125 2.74 -2.28 -11.62
CA ASN A 125 1.80 -1.26 -12.08
C ASN A 125 2.29 0.16 -11.77
N LYS A 126 2.88 0.40 -10.60
CA LYS A 126 3.46 1.70 -10.24
C LYS A 126 4.60 2.09 -11.19
N ILE A 127 5.50 1.15 -11.50
CA ILE A 127 6.61 1.37 -12.45
C ILE A 127 6.06 1.69 -13.85
N VAL A 128 5.11 0.90 -14.36
CA VAL A 128 4.52 1.13 -15.68
C VAL A 128 3.87 2.51 -15.74
N LYS A 129 3.09 2.90 -14.72
CA LYS A 129 2.48 4.24 -14.66
C LYS A 129 3.52 5.36 -14.67
N SER A 130 4.62 5.23 -13.93
CA SER A 130 5.69 6.25 -13.93
C SER A 130 6.36 6.41 -15.30
N LEU A 131 6.43 5.34 -16.08
CA LEU A 131 7.01 5.37 -17.45
C LEU A 131 6.02 5.91 -18.49
N THR A 132 4.73 5.59 -18.33
CA THR A 132 3.70 6.00 -19.29
C THR A 132 3.12 7.38 -19.01
N SER A 133 3.30 7.89 -17.80
CA SER A 133 2.80 9.20 -17.37
C SER A 133 3.88 9.93 -16.57
N PRO A 134 4.92 10.46 -17.22
CA PRO A 134 6.11 11.00 -16.53
C PRO A 134 5.82 12.20 -15.62
N ASN A 135 4.71 12.90 -15.86
CA ASN A 135 4.26 13.99 -14.97
C ASN A 135 3.51 13.49 -13.73
N VAL A 136 3.13 12.21 -13.66
CA VAL A 136 2.47 11.61 -12.49
C VAL A 136 3.54 11.13 -11.51
N LEU A 137 3.62 11.79 -10.35
CA LEU A 137 4.58 11.47 -9.30
C LEU A 137 4.06 10.37 -8.37
N ASP A 138 2.78 10.43 -8.02
CA ASP A 138 2.09 9.42 -7.22
C ASP A 138 0.58 9.45 -7.47
N TYR A 139 -0.14 8.38 -7.09
CA TYR A 139 -1.58 8.33 -7.25
C TYR A 139 -2.24 7.47 -6.17
N LEU A 140 -3.47 7.83 -5.84
CA LEU A 140 -4.36 7.09 -4.94
C LEU A 140 -5.68 6.80 -5.66
N PRO A 141 -6.01 5.53 -5.98
CA PRO A 141 -7.31 5.20 -6.56
C PRO A 141 -8.43 5.47 -5.56
N LEU A 142 -9.50 6.14 -6.01
CA LEU A 142 -10.71 6.40 -5.22
C LEU A 142 -11.85 5.45 -5.61
N SER A 143 -11.91 5.07 -6.89
CA SER A 143 -12.88 4.13 -7.45
C SER A 143 -12.27 3.47 -8.70
N GLU A 144 -13.06 2.67 -9.43
CA GLU A 144 -12.64 2.10 -10.71
C GLU A 144 -12.21 3.17 -11.73
N ASP A 145 -12.88 4.33 -11.73
CA ASP A 145 -12.67 5.39 -12.71
C ASP A 145 -11.81 6.55 -12.20
N TYR A 146 -11.94 6.93 -10.92
CA TYR A 146 -11.36 8.15 -10.36
C TYR A 146 -10.17 7.89 -9.46
N MET A 147 -9.19 8.79 -9.55
CA MET A 147 -8.00 8.78 -8.70
C MET A 147 -7.63 10.18 -8.22
N ILE A 148 -6.96 10.27 -7.09
CA ILE A 148 -6.18 11.43 -6.71
C ILE A 148 -4.78 11.24 -7.26
N VAL A 149 -4.22 12.27 -7.89
CA VAL A 149 -2.93 12.20 -8.56
C VAL A 149 -2.06 13.36 -8.10
N GLU A 150 -0.83 13.08 -7.73
CA GLU A 150 0.23 14.07 -7.62
C GLU A 150 0.86 14.29 -9.01
N LEU A 151 0.60 15.45 -9.59
CA LEU A 151 0.99 15.82 -10.95
C LEU A 151 2.05 16.92 -10.93
N ALA A 152 3.21 16.68 -11.51
CA ALA A 152 4.14 17.74 -11.87
C ALA A 152 3.53 18.56 -13.02
N PRO A 153 3.33 19.89 -12.89
CA PRO A 153 2.67 20.67 -13.90
C PRO A 153 3.49 20.65 -15.20
N PRO A 154 2.86 20.39 -16.36
CA PRO A 154 3.52 20.52 -17.66
C PRO A 154 4.01 21.95 -17.86
N LYS A 155 5.04 22.12 -18.68
CA LYS A 155 5.64 23.45 -18.96
C LYS A 155 4.61 24.48 -19.42
N ILE A 156 3.60 24.05 -20.18
CA ILE A 156 2.52 24.91 -20.69
C ILE A 156 1.61 25.50 -19.59
N PHE A 157 1.64 24.95 -18.37
CA PHE A 157 0.88 25.44 -17.22
C PHE A 157 1.65 26.51 -16.44
N LEU A 158 2.97 26.56 -16.58
CA LEU A 158 3.80 27.47 -15.80
C LEU A 158 3.51 28.94 -16.15
N GLY A 159 3.40 29.77 -15.11
CA GLY A 159 3.09 31.17 -15.19
C GLY A 159 1.60 31.50 -15.37
N LYS A 160 0.75 30.51 -15.56
CA LYS A 160 -0.70 30.70 -15.70
C LYS A 160 -1.43 30.50 -14.37
N THR A 161 -2.57 31.11 -14.22
CA THR A 161 -3.48 30.88 -13.11
C THR A 161 -4.32 29.61 -13.33
N ILE A 162 -4.89 29.08 -12.26
CA ILE A 162 -5.85 27.95 -12.35
C ILE A 162 -7.05 28.33 -13.23
N ALA A 163 -7.52 29.60 -13.14
CA ALA A 163 -8.60 30.10 -13.98
C ALA A 163 -8.24 30.11 -15.46
N GLU A 164 -7.06 30.60 -15.83
CA GLU A 164 -6.59 30.65 -17.23
C GLU A 164 -6.40 29.25 -17.82
N LEU A 165 -6.00 28.28 -17.02
CA LEU A 165 -5.84 26.89 -17.43
C LEU A 165 -7.16 26.16 -17.68
N GLN A 166 -8.26 26.62 -17.08
CA GLN A 166 -9.58 26.01 -17.23
C GLN A 166 -9.57 24.49 -16.99
N LEU A 167 -8.77 24.00 -16.01
CA LEU A 167 -8.49 22.58 -15.79
C LEU A 167 -9.76 21.73 -15.67
N ARG A 168 -10.78 22.29 -15.00
CA ARG A 168 -12.07 21.61 -14.81
C ARG A 168 -12.88 21.49 -16.11
N SER A 169 -12.97 22.54 -16.92
CA SER A 169 -13.78 22.57 -18.14
C SER A 169 -13.08 21.96 -19.35
N LYS A 170 -11.73 22.12 -19.45
CA LYS A 170 -10.94 21.66 -20.59
C LYS A 170 -10.48 20.22 -20.42
N TYR A 171 -10.07 19.82 -19.20
CA TYR A 171 -9.45 18.51 -18.92
C TYR A 171 -10.24 17.66 -17.96
N ASN A 172 -11.38 18.14 -17.45
CA ASN A 172 -12.19 17.45 -16.44
C ASN A 172 -11.41 17.10 -15.16
N ILE A 173 -10.52 18.01 -14.72
CA ILE A 173 -9.62 17.84 -13.59
C ILE A 173 -9.94 18.83 -12.50
N GLU A 174 -10.09 18.34 -11.27
CA GLU A 174 -10.29 19.18 -10.07
C GLU A 174 -8.98 19.30 -9.29
N VAL A 175 -8.54 20.54 -9.01
CA VAL A 175 -7.35 20.81 -8.19
C VAL A 175 -7.74 20.81 -6.73
N LEU A 176 -7.28 19.83 -5.97
CA LEU A 176 -7.55 19.69 -4.54
C LEU A 176 -6.54 20.47 -3.70
N ALA A 177 -5.27 20.45 -4.11
CA ALA A 177 -4.20 21.16 -3.43
C ALA A 177 -3.04 21.48 -4.38
N VAL A 178 -2.18 22.41 -3.96
CA VAL A 178 -0.88 22.68 -4.57
C VAL A 178 0.18 22.55 -3.49
N ARG A 179 1.18 21.68 -3.70
CA ARG A 179 2.33 21.53 -2.82
C ARG A 179 3.54 22.23 -3.43
N ASP A 180 4.04 23.25 -2.76
CA ASP A 180 5.31 23.93 -3.10
C ASP A 180 6.46 23.14 -2.46
N ILE A 181 7.22 22.42 -3.27
CA ILE A 181 8.31 21.55 -2.79
C ILE A 181 9.48 22.38 -2.25
N ILE A 182 9.70 23.59 -2.84
CA ILE A 182 10.83 24.45 -2.47
C ILE A 182 10.60 25.08 -1.09
N LYS A 183 9.34 25.45 -0.79
CA LYS A 183 8.97 26.14 0.47
C LYS A 183 8.40 25.20 1.52
N ASP A 184 8.23 23.91 1.17
CA ASP A 184 7.56 22.92 2.01
C ASP A 184 6.18 23.41 2.52
N LYS A 185 5.36 23.94 1.60
CA LYS A 185 4.03 24.47 1.89
C LYS A 185 2.97 23.79 1.04
N VAL A 186 1.83 23.51 1.68
CA VAL A 186 0.64 22.98 1.01
C VAL A 186 -0.45 24.05 1.01
N PHE A 187 -0.99 24.36 -0.16
CA PHE A 187 -2.14 25.24 -0.36
C PHE A 187 -3.34 24.36 -0.67
N MET A 188 -4.23 24.19 0.32
CA MET A 188 -5.46 23.42 0.15
C MET A 188 -6.50 24.27 -0.59
N VAL A 189 -7.22 23.66 -1.55
CA VAL A 189 -8.27 24.29 -2.34
C VAL A 189 -7.81 25.67 -2.85
N PRO A 190 -6.76 25.73 -3.69
CA PRO A 190 -6.20 27.00 -4.15
C PRO A 190 -7.23 27.82 -4.92
N GLY A 191 -7.20 29.13 -4.76
CA GLY A 191 -8.10 30.03 -5.48
C GLY A 191 -7.85 30.01 -6.99
N ALA A 192 -8.82 30.49 -7.76
CA ALA A 192 -8.77 30.57 -9.21
C ALA A 192 -7.60 31.44 -9.74
N ASP A 193 -7.14 32.38 -8.93
CA ASP A 193 -6.04 33.31 -9.17
C ASP A 193 -4.66 32.73 -8.80
N PHE A 194 -4.61 31.51 -8.26
CA PHE A 194 -3.34 30.86 -7.92
C PHE A 194 -2.50 30.63 -9.18
N VAL A 195 -1.29 31.19 -9.21
CA VAL A 195 -0.35 31.05 -10.34
C VAL A 195 0.49 29.79 -10.17
N ILE A 196 0.46 28.92 -11.16
CA ILE A 196 1.29 27.71 -11.21
C ILE A 196 2.75 28.09 -11.49
N LYS A 197 3.64 27.73 -10.59
CA LYS A 197 5.08 28.03 -10.68
C LYS A 197 5.88 26.77 -10.83
N ASP A 198 7.14 26.91 -11.23
CA ASP A 198 8.08 25.81 -11.17
C ASP A 198 8.34 25.36 -9.71
N GLY A 199 8.59 24.08 -9.49
CA GLY A 199 8.79 23.51 -8.15
C GLY A 199 7.50 23.29 -7.36
N VAL A 200 6.32 23.34 -8.00
CA VAL A 200 5.07 22.92 -7.37
C VAL A 200 4.60 21.56 -7.88
N VAL A 201 3.81 20.86 -7.06
CA VAL A 201 3.07 19.65 -7.42
C VAL A 201 1.59 19.96 -7.26
N LEU A 202 0.81 19.63 -8.28
CA LEU A 202 -0.63 19.70 -8.23
C LEU A 202 -1.18 18.39 -7.66
N VAL A 203 -1.99 18.46 -6.62
CA VAL A 203 -2.79 17.31 -6.15
C VAL A 203 -4.16 17.46 -6.78
N VAL A 204 -4.48 16.56 -7.71
CA VAL A 204 -5.69 16.67 -8.52
C VAL A 204 -6.55 15.42 -8.40
N MET A 205 -7.86 15.57 -8.57
CA MET A 205 -8.78 14.46 -8.78
C MET A 205 -9.19 14.41 -10.25
N ALA A 206 -9.02 13.26 -10.88
CA ALA A 206 -9.32 13.05 -12.30
C ALA A 206 -9.55 11.58 -12.62
N LYS A 207 -10.03 11.31 -13.85
CA LYS A 207 -9.97 9.99 -14.47
C LYS A 207 -8.60 9.76 -15.10
N GLU A 208 -8.21 8.49 -15.26
CA GLU A 208 -6.92 8.15 -15.89
C GLU A 208 -6.83 8.68 -17.33
N GLU A 209 -7.93 8.60 -18.09
CA GLU A 209 -7.99 9.11 -19.47
C GLU A 209 -7.80 10.63 -19.56
N ASP A 210 -8.24 11.40 -18.55
CA ASP A 210 -8.12 12.86 -18.53
C ASP A 210 -6.70 13.29 -18.16
N ILE A 211 -5.99 12.53 -17.31
CA ILE A 211 -4.57 12.74 -17.02
C ILE A 211 -3.70 12.49 -18.27
N LYS A 212 -4.04 11.47 -19.08
CA LYS A 212 -3.31 11.20 -20.34
C LYS A 212 -3.36 12.38 -21.31
N LYS A 213 -4.50 13.08 -21.42
CA LYS A 213 -4.66 14.26 -22.29
C LYS A 213 -3.68 15.40 -21.94
N ILE A 214 -3.36 15.57 -20.65
CA ILE A 214 -2.38 16.59 -20.22
C ILE A 214 -0.95 16.22 -20.66
N ASN A 215 -0.63 14.93 -20.69
CA ASN A 215 0.73 14.48 -21.05
C ASN A 215 1.00 14.57 -22.57
N GLU A 216 -0.03 14.73 -23.41
CA GLU A 216 0.06 14.82 -24.86
C GLU A 216 0.22 16.28 -25.36
N GLU A 217 0.06 17.29 -24.50
CA GLU A 217 0.28 18.72 -24.79
C GLU A 217 1.67 19.21 -24.32
#